data_a219a731a754246202803d752228be1c
#
_entry.id   a219a731a754246202803d752228be1c
#
_cell.length_a   1.000
_cell.length_b   1.000
_cell.length_c   1.000
_cell.angle_alpha   90.00
_cell.angle_beta   90.00
_cell.angle_gamma   90.00
#
_symmetry.space_group_name_H-M   'P 1'
#
loop_
_entity.id
_entity.type
_entity.pdbx_description
1 polymer ?
#
loop_
_entity_poly.entity_id
_entity_poly.type
_entity_poly.pdbx_seq_one_letter_code
_entity_poly.pdbx_strand_id
1 'polypeptide(L)'
;EKMPIDFHTHILPGIDDGSRNVEMSLRMLAAQREQQVDEIVATPHFYAQKDSVEEFLLRRQCSYEKLKTKMAETNLDQKLHLAAEVYYFQGIGSAGMIQKLCVEGTQTLLLEMPFAQWDSAIYADVEKLVRHQKLKVVLAHIERYYEFQKKKEIWDAVMELPLYRQMNAGVFLNWKKRHKAFQLAKEATTIILGRDCHNMDTRHPNLAEGRIVLVKKFGEAFLQKTDRLTREVLQ
;
A
#
# COMPACT_ATOMS: atom_id res chain seq x y z
N GLU A 1 22.19 -1.75 8.71
CA GLU A 1 21.21 -1.41 7.62
C GLU A 1 19.82 -1.33 8.24
N LYS A 2 19.02 -0.34 7.83
CA LYS A 2 17.63 -0.26 8.28
C LYS A 2 16.82 -1.34 7.56
N MET A 3 16.04 -2.10 8.31
CA MET A 3 15.18 -3.16 7.80
C MET A 3 14.15 -2.63 6.80
N PRO A 4 13.71 -3.42 5.80
CA PRO A 4 12.67 -3.03 4.87
C PRO A 4 11.32 -2.86 5.56
N ILE A 5 10.48 -2.01 4.99
CA ILE A 5 9.11 -1.77 5.44
C ILE A 5 8.16 -2.36 4.40
N ASP A 6 7.16 -3.14 4.84
CA ASP A 6 6.04 -3.53 3.98
C ASP A 6 4.95 -2.46 4.06
N PHE A 7 4.81 -1.68 2.99
CA PHE A 7 3.91 -0.52 2.98
C PHE A 7 2.44 -0.88 2.70
N HIS A 8 2.10 -2.11 2.37
CA HIS A 8 0.75 -2.48 1.96
C HIS A 8 0.41 -3.90 2.40
N THR A 9 -0.41 -4.04 3.45
CA THR A 9 -0.79 -5.35 3.99
C THR A 9 -2.21 -5.36 4.54
N HIS A 10 -2.91 -6.49 4.37
CA HIS A 10 -4.23 -6.74 4.95
C HIS A 10 -4.11 -7.70 6.13
N ILE A 11 -3.30 -7.29 7.11
CA ILE A 11 -2.89 -8.13 8.24
C ILE A 11 -3.84 -8.05 9.44
N LEU A 12 -4.70 -7.02 9.51
CA LEU A 12 -5.63 -6.87 10.63
C LEU A 12 -6.73 -7.93 10.56
N PRO A 13 -6.98 -8.68 11.68
CA PRO A 13 -7.86 -9.84 11.64
C PRO A 13 -9.34 -9.46 11.48
N GLY A 14 -10.01 -10.07 10.49
CA GLY A 14 -11.47 -10.03 10.34
C GLY A 14 -12.08 -8.68 10.01
N ILE A 15 -11.31 -7.76 9.43
CA ILE A 15 -11.80 -6.42 9.06
C ILE A 15 -12.19 -6.32 7.58
N ASP A 16 -11.51 -7.05 6.71
CA ASP A 16 -11.70 -7.06 5.25
C ASP A 16 -11.49 -8.47 4.68
N ASP A 17 -11.16 -8.59 3.39
CA ASP A 17 -10.86 -9.85 2.72
C ASP A 17 -9.43 -10.37 2.95
N GLY A 18 -8.67 -9.73 3.82
CA GLY A 18 -7.34 -10.14 4.23
C GLY A 18 -7.34 -11.24 5.29
N SER A 19 -6.57 -11.05 6.36
CA SER A 19 -6.49 -12.02 7.46
C SER A 19 -7.86 -12.26 8.10
N ARG A 20 -8.29 -13.54 8.14
CA ARG A 20 -9.61 -13.92 8.66
C ARG A 20 -9.69 -13.88 10.18
N ASN A 21 -8.59 -14.11 10.86
CA ASN A 21 -8.51 -14.22 12.32
C ASN A 21 -7.11 -13.92 12.83
N VAL A 22 -6.97 -13.83 14.13
CA VAL A 22 -5.71 -13.49 14.78
C VAL A 22 -4.60 -14.50 14.49
N GLU A 23 -4.91 -15.80 14.43
CA GLU A 23 -3.96 -16.87 14.15
C GLU A 23 -3.34 -16.71 12.77
N MET A 24 -4.13 -16.35 11.76
CA MET A 24 -3.64 -16.07 10.42
C MET A 24 -2.76 -14.81 10.41
N SER A 25 -3.18 -13.75 11.11
CA SER A 25 -2.37 -12.53 11.25
C SER A 25 -1.00 -12.82 11.88
N LEU A 26 -0.95 -13.61 12.93
CA LEU A 26 0.31 -13.99 13.59
C LEU A 26 1.21 -14.82 12.64
N ARG A 27 0.65 -15.72 11.85
CA ARG A 27 1.40 -16.47 10.83
C ARG A 27 1.96 -15.55 9.74
N MET A 28 1.18 -14.57 9.29
CA MET A 28 1.63 -13.57 8.32
C MET A 28 2.76 -12.72 8.90
N LEU A 29 2.64 -12.26 10.15
CA LEU A 29 3.69 -11.53 10.87
C LEU A 29 4.97 -12.35 11.00
N ALA A 30 4.86 -13.61 11.43
CA ALA A 30 6.00 -14.52 11.55
C ALA A 30 6.74 -14.68 10.21
N ALA A 31 6.00 -14.89 9.11
CA ALA A 31 6.56 -15.02 7.78
C ALA A 31 7.23 -13.72 7.29
N GLN A 32 6.71 -12.55 7.66
CA GLN A 32 7.35 -11.26 7.37
C GLN A 32 8.62 -11.06 8.20
N ARG A 33 8.61 -11.46 9.48
CA ARG A 33 9.79 -11.41 10.35
C ARG A 33 10.93 -12.30 9.84
N GLU A 34 10.63 -13.50 9.35
CA GLU A 34 11.61 -14.38 8.68
C GLU A 34 12.26 -13.70 7.47
N GLN A 35 11.55 -12.79 6.82
CA GLN A 35 12.03 -11.95 5.72
C GLN A 35 12.69 -10.64 6.20
N GLN A 36 12.92 -10.49 7.50
CA GLN A 36 13.52 -9.31 8.11
C GLN A 36 12.67 -8.03 7.91
N VAL A 37 11.34 -8.17 7.89
CA VAL A 37 10.40 -7.04 7.84
C VAL A 37 9.90 -6.76 9.25
N ASP A 38 10.39 -5.67 9.85
CA ASP A 38 10.07 -5.30 11.23
C ASP A 38 9.09 -4.13 11.34
N GLU A 39 8.86 -3.42 10.24
CA GLU A 39 7.85 -2.36 10.15
C GLU A 39 6.85 -2.67 9.05
N ILE A 40 5.57 -2.56 9.36
CA ILE A 40 4.46 -2.95 8.48
C ILE A 40 3.39 -1.88 8.54
N VAL A 41 2.89 -1.46 7.38
CA VAL A 41 1.71 -0.59 7.30
C VAL A 41 0.48 -1.48 7.09
N ALA A 42 -0.38 -1.53 8.09
CA ALA A 42 -1.66 -2.23 8.03
C ALA A 42 -2.67 -1.34 7.29
N THR A 43 -3.10 -1.78 6.13
CA THR A 43 -3.90 -1.01 5.18
C THR A 43 -5.22 -1.71 4.84
N PRO A 44 -6.12 -1.98 5.81
CA PRO A 44 -7.40 -2.59 5.48
C PRO A 44 -8.20 -1.72 4.51
N HIS A 45 -9.02 -2.36 3.67
CA HIS A 45 -9.87 -1.67 2.72
C HIS A 45 -10.87 -0.72 3.38
N PHE A 46 -10.97 0.49 2.82
CA PHE A 46 -12.04 1.43 3.09
C PHE A 46 -12.84 1.72 1.83
N TYR A 47 -14.15 1.51 1.89
CA TYR A 47 -15.12 1.79 0.83
C TYR A 47 -16.16 2.79 1.33
N ALA A 48 -16.16 4.01 0.81
CA ALA A 48 -17.07 5.08 1.23
C ALA A 48 -18.56 4.72 1.04
N GLN A 49 -18.87 3.77 0.17
CA GLN A 49 -20.24 3.29 -0.03
C GLN A 49 -20.70 2.27 1.04
N LYS A 50 -19.77 1.72 1.82
CA LYS A 50 -20.07 0.67 2.81
C LYS A 50 -19.98 1.17 4.25
N ASP A 51 -19.07 2.10 4.52
CA ASP A 51 -18.73 2.55 5.85
C ASP A 51 -18.64 4.07 5.94
N SER A 52 -19.03 4.64 7.08
CA SER A 52 -18.52 5.94 7.49
C SER A 52 -17.07 5.85 7.94
N VAL A 53 -16.34 6.96 7.89
CA VAL A 53 -14.95 7.01 8.37
C VAL A 53 -14.87 6.62 9.85
N GLU A 54 -15.79 7.10 10.67
CA GLU A 54 -15.85 6.82 12.11
C GLU A 54 -16.04 5.32 12.40
N GLU A 55 -16.99 4.67 11.73
CA GLU A 55 -17.24 3.22 11.89
C GLU A 55 -16.04 2.39 11.45
N PHE A 56 -15.42 2.75 10.33
CA PHE A 56 -14.20 2.10 9.87
C PHE A 56 -13.06 2.23 10.88
N LEU A 57 -12.80 3.45 11.38
CA LEU A 57 -11.73 3.68 12.35
C LEU A 57 -11.93 2.90 13.64
N LEU A 58 -13.18 2.82 14.13
CA LEU A 58 -13.51 2.02 15.30
C LEU A 58 -13.25 0.52 15.07
N ARG A 59 -13.70 -0.02 13.94
CA ARG A 59 -13.46 -1.43 13.59
C ARG A 59 -11.97 -1.72 13.43
N ARG A 60 -11.23 -0.81 12.79
CA ARG A 60 -9.78 -0.92 12.62
C ARG A 60 -9.07 -0.97 13.98
N GLN A 61 -9.42 -0.07 14.88
CA GLN A 61 -8.84 -0.04 16.22
C GLN A 61 -9.15 -1.31 17.00
N CYS A 62 -10.40 -1.77 16.99
CA CYS A 62 -10.79 -3.03 17.67
C CYS A 62 -10.03 -4.24 17.12
N SER A 63 -9.84 -4.31 15.81
CA SER A 63 -9.08 -5.39 15.16
C SER A 63 -7.60 -5.34 15.55
N TYR A 64 -7.01 -4.15 15.54
CA TYR A 64 -5.62 -3.93 15.94
C TYR A 64 -5.36 -4.33 17.39
N GLU A 65 -6.21 -3.92 18.33
CA GLU A 65 -6.03 -4.25 19.77
C GLU A 65 -6.07 -5.78 20.02
N LYS A 66 -6.94 -6.50 19.31
CA LYS A 66 -6.97 -7.97 19.37
C LYS A 66 -5.64 -8.57 18.89
N LEU A 67 -5.11 -8.08 17.77
CA LEU A 67 -3.83 -8.55 17.24
C LEU A 67 -2.67 -8.19 18.15
N LYS A 68 -2.59 -6.95 18.60
CA LYS A 68 -1.53 -6.43 19.48
C LYS A 68 -1.40 -7.24 20.78
N THR A 69 -2.53 -7.59 21.40
CA THR A 69 -2.55 -8.42 22.59
C THR A 69 -1.88 -9.78 22.32
N LYS A 70 -2.21 -10.42 21.22
CA LYS A 70 -1.63 -11.73 20.86
C LYS A 70 -0.19 -11.66 20.36
N MET A 71 0.21 -10.56 19.73
CA MET A 71 1.62 -10.32 19.39
C MET A 71 2.49 -10.31 20.65
N ALA A 72 2.04 -9.64 21.69
CA ALA A 72 2.77 -9.60 22.97
C ALA A 72 2.94 -10.99 23.61
N GLU A 73 1.95 -11.88 23.45
CA GLU A 73 2.02 -13.26 23.96
C GLU A 73 2.96 -14.17 23.13
N THR A 74 3.26 -13.79 21.90
CA THR A 74 4.01 -14.63 20.92
C THR A 74 5.41 -14.08 20.58
N ASN A 75 5.88 -13.06 21.31
CA ASN A 75 7.17 -12.39 21.05
C ASN A 75 7.31 -11.84 19.61
N LEU A 76 6.20 -11.47 18.98
CA LEU A 76 6.18 -10.72 17.72
C LEU A 76 6.12 -9.23 18.05
N ASP A 77 7.22 -8.53 17.79
CA ASP A 77 7.45 -7.13 18.19
C ASP A 77 7.54 -6.17 16.99
N GLN A 78 7.08 -6.62 15.82
CA GLN A 78 7.05 -5.77 14.63
C GLN A 78 6.19 -4.54 14.87
N LYS A 79 6.67 -3.40 14.38
CA LYS A 79 5.94 -2.14 14.45
C LYS A 79 4.84 -2.10 13.40
N LEU A 80 3.60 -1.94 13.86
CA LEU A 80 2.45 -1.76 12.98
C LEU A 80 2.08 -0.28 12.91
N HIS A 81 2.02 0.26 11.70
CA HIS A 81 1.43 1.56 11.39
C HIS A 81 0.00 1.33 10.89
N LEU A 82 -0.97 2.00 11.50
CA LEU A 82 -2.36 1.87 11.08
C LEU A 82 -2.67 2.87 9.96
N ALA A 83 -3.30 2.38 8.90
CA ALA A 83 -3.71 3.17 7.75
C ALA A 83 -5.04 2.64 7.19
N ALA A 84 -5.34 2.98 5.96
CA ALA A 84 -6.40 2.40 5.14
C ALA A 84 -5.93 2.32 3.69
N GLU A 85 -6.31 1.27 2.97
CA GLU A 85 -6.35 1.30 1.52
C GLU A 85 -7.69 1.87 1.11
N VAL A 86 -7.68 3.15 0.73
CA VAL A 86 -8.91 3.89 0.39
C VAL A 86 -9.24 3.65 -1.07
N TYR A 87 -10.36 2.98 -1.34
CA TYR A 87 -10.86 2.86 -2.70
C TYR A 87 -11.39 4.20 -3.20
N TYR A 88 -10.98 4.59 -4.40
CA TYR A 88 -11.42 5.83 -5.04
C TYR A 88 -12.95 5.94 -5.06
N PHE A 89 -13.46 7.11 -4.75
CA PHE A 89 -14.84 7.51 -4.96
C PHE A 89 -14.90 8.94 -5.51
N GLN A 90 -15.90 9.21 -6.34
CA GLN A 90 -16.04 10.52 -6.94
C GLN A 90 -16.20 11.60 -5.87
N GLY A 91 -15.44 12.68 -6.00
CA GLY A 91 -15.42 13.77 -5.02
C GLY A 91 -14.45 13.57 -3.85
N ILE A 92 -13.67 12.47 -3.81
CA ILE A 92 -12.68 12.21 -2.77
C ILE A 92 -11.72 13.38 -2.57
N GLY A 93 -11.38 14.10 -3.64
CA GLY A 93 -10.50 15.27 -3.61
C GLY A 93 -11.01 16.42 -2.74
N SER A 94 -12.30 16.43 -2.40
CA SER A 94 -12.95 17.44 -1.56
C SER A 94 -13.54 16.87 -0.26
N ALA A 95 -13.31 15.59 0.03
CA ALA A 95 -13.82 14.91 1.22
C ALA A 95 -13.12 15.40 2.50
N GLY A 96 -13.85 16.03 3.42
CA GLY A 96 -13.27 16.66 4.62
C GLY A 96 -12.68 15.69 5.64
N MET A 97 -13.10 14.41 5.60
CA MET A 97 -12.65 13.40 6.55
C MET A 97 -11.49 12.52 6.02
N ILE A 98 -11.06 12.74 4.79
CA ILE A 98 -10.07 11.86 4.12
C ILE A 98 -8.73 11.79 4.87
N GLN A 99 -8.35 12.87 5.54
CA GLN A 99 -7.12 12.92 6.34
C GLN A 99 -7.10 11.92 7.49
N LYS A 100 -8.26 11.54 8.04
CA LYS A 100 -8.38 10.52 9.09
C LYS A 100 -8.07 9.09 8.59
N LEU A 101 -8.07 8.89 7.28
CA LEU A 101 -7.73 7.60 6.63
C LEU A 101 -6.25 7.49 6.24
N CYS A 102 -5.47 8.55 6.45
CA CYS A 102 -4.02 8.52 6.26
C CYS A 102 -3.35 7.56 7.25
N VAL A 103 -2.11 7.21 6.97
CA VAL A 103 -1.25 6.53 7.94
C VAL A 103 -1.21 7.36 9.22
N GLU A 104 -1.51 6.76 10.36
CA GLU A 104 -1.63 7.49 11.63
C GLU A 104 -0.40 8.34 11.94
N GLY A 105 -0.64 9.59 12.33
CA GLY A 105 0.41 10.55 12.63
C GLY A 105 1.07 11.19 11.42
N THR A 106 0.59 10.91 10.20
CA THR A 106 1.13 11.45 8.94
C THR A 106 0.05 12.10 8.06
N GLN A 107 0.47 12.64 6.93
CA GLN A 107 -0.44 13.08 5.84
C GLN A 107 -0.38 12.14 4.62
N THR A 108 -0.03 10.88 4.82
CA THR A 108 0.14 9.91 3.75
C THR A 108 -1.11 9.06 3.58
N LEU A 109 -1.70 9.16 2.40
CA LEU A 109 -2.90 8.42 1.98
C LEU A 109 -2.53 7.33 0.97
N LEU A 110 -2.87 6.07 1.26
CA LEU A 110 -2.82 4.99 0.28
C LEU A 110 -4.16 4.95 -0.48
N LEU A 111 -4.11 5.22 -1.77
CA LEU A 111 -5.27 5.33 -2.65
C LEU A 111 -5.31 4.19 -3.67
N GLU A 112 -6.35 3.37 -3.61
CA GLU A 112 -6.67 2.38 -4.64
C GLU A 112 -7.52 3.02 -5.73
N MET A 113 -7.03 2.96 -6.97
CA MET A 113 -7.69 3.56 -8.12
C MET A 113 -8.67 2.58 -8.79
N PRO A 114 -9.65 3.08 -9.57
CA PRO A 114 -10.55 2.19 -10.31
C PRO A 114 -9.83 1.32 -11.34
N PHE A 115 -10.23 0.04 -11.42
CA PHE A 115 -9.79 -0.90 -12.45
C PHE A 115 -10.57 -0.68 -13.75
N ALA A 116 -10.49 0.54 -14.26
CA ALA A 116 -11.19 1.01 -15.45
C ALA A 116 -10.37 2.09 -16.15
N GLN A 117 -10.78 2.52 -17.32
CA GLN A 117 -10.20 3.70 -17.97
C GLN A 117 -10.44 4.94 -17.11
N TRP A 118 -9.37 5.64 -16.73
CA TRP A 118 -9.47 6.88 -15.97
C TRP A 118 -9.87 8.05 -16.85
N ASP A 119 -10.58 9.00 -16.26
CA ASP A 119 -11.09 10.20 -16.91
C ASP A 119 -10.60 11.49 -16.21
N SER A 120 -11.02 12.63 -16.74
CA SER A 120 -10.63 13.94 -16.20
C SER A 120 -11.17 14.22 -14.79
N ALA A 121 -12.28 13.60 -14.38
CA ALA A 121 -12.81 13.75 -13.03
C ALA A 121 -11.91 13.04 -12.00
N ILE A 122 -11.43 11.85 -12.34
CA ILE A 122 -10.44 11.12 -11.53
C ILE A 122 -9.15 11.93 -11.39
N TYR A 123 -8.62 12.49 -12.49
CA TYR A 123 -7.45 13.37 -12.44
C TYR A 123 -7.68 14.55 -11.50
N ALA A 124 -8.80 15.27 -11.65
CA ALA A 124 -9.12 16.43 -10.83
C ALA A 124 -9.22 16.11 -9.34
N ASP A 125 -9.78 14.93 -8.99
CA ASP A 125 -9.85 14.49 -7.60
C ASP A 125 -8.45 14.18 -7.03
N VAL A 126 -7.62 13.45 -7.78
CA VAL A 126 -6.24 13.15 -7.32
C VAL A 126 -5.41 14.42 -7.21
N GLU A 127 -5.53 15.34 -8.17
CA GLU A 127 -4.84 16.65 -8.13
C GLU A 127 -5.26 17.45 -6.88
N LYS A 128 -6.54 17.46 -6.52
CA LYS A 128 -7.03 18.12 -5.30
C LYS A 128 -6.45 17.50 -4.03
N LEU A 129 -6.39 16.17 -3.93
CA LEU A 129 -5.75 15.49 -2.78
C LEU A 129 -4.31 15.96 -2.60
N VAL A 130 -3.54 16.00 -3.68
CA VAL A 130 -2.13 16.37 -3.65
C VAL A 130 -1.92 17.87 -3.44
N ARG A 131 -2.59 18.72 -4.25
CA ARG A 131 -2.29 20.15 -4.30
C ARG A 131 -3.11 20.99 -3.32
N HIS A 132 -4.36 20.64 -3.06
CA HIS A 132 -5.26 21.42 -2.18
C HIS A 132 -5.27 20.86 -0.75
N GLN A 133 -5.44 19.55 -0.59
CA GLN A 133 -5.40 18.93 0.74
C GLN A 133 -3.97 18.68 1.24
N LYS A 134 -2.94 18.86 0.39
CA LYS A 134 -1.52 18.70 0.72
C LYS A 134 -1.16 17.30 1.23
N LEU A 135 -1.90 16.28 0.77
CA LEU A 135 -1.60 14.90 1.15
C LEU A 135 -0.43 14.35 0.35
N LYS A 136 0.37 13.51 0.98
CA LYS A 136 1.31 12.60 0.31
C LYS A 136 0.53 11.41 -0.21
N VAL A 137 0.06 11.48 -1.46
CA VAL A 137 -0.74 10.40 -2.05
C VAL A 137 0.17 9.29 -2.54
N VAL A 138 -0.07 8.07 -2.08
CA VAL A 138 0.55 6.84 -2.56
C VAL A 138 -0.48 6.07 -3.36
N LEU A 139 -0.30 5.90 -4.66
CA LEU A 139 -1.17 5.04 -5.47
C LEU A 139 -0.83 3.57 -5.21
N ALA A 140 -1.81 2.80 -4.76
CA ALA A 140 -1.66 1.37 -4.51
C ALA A 140 -1.38 0.61 -5.81
N HIS A 141 -0.54 -0.42 -5.75
CA HIS A 141 -0.26 -1.41 -6.81
C HIS A 141 -0.44 -0.92 -8.25
N ILE A 142 0.31 0.12 -8.65
CA ILE A 142 0.16 0.79 -9.95
C ILE A 142 0.26 -0.15 -11.15
N GLU A 143 0.95 -1.26 -11.03
CA GLU A 143 1.11 -2.27 -12.07
C GLU A 143 -0.22 -2.93 -12.49
N ARG A 144 -1.27 -2.82 -11.65
CA ARG A 144 -2.57 -3.41 -11.95
C ARG A 144 -3.45 -2.54 -12.83
N TYR A 145 -3.21 -1.23 -12.90
CA TYR A 145 -4.11 -0.31 -13.63
C TYR A 145 -3.73 -0.10 -15.08
N TYR A 146 -2.47 -0.29 -15.42
CA TYR A 146 -1.92 0.07 -16.73
C TYR A 146 -2.68 -0.56 -17.89
N GLU A 147 -3.11 -1.81 -17.77
CA GLU A 147 -3.83 -2.55 -18.83
C GLU A 147 -5.24 -1.99 -19.10
N PHE A 148 -5.83 -1.29 -18.13
CA PHE A 148 -7.14 -0.64 -18.29
C PHE A 148 -7.04 0.72 -18.98
N GLN A 149 -5.84 1.29 -19.07
CA GLN A 149 -5.62 2.62 -19.66
C GLN A 149 -5.35 2.51 -21.15
N LYS A 150 -6.41 2.31 -21.96
CA LYS A 150 -6.30 2.29 -23.43
C LYS A 150 -5.87 3.65 -23.97
N LYS A 151 -6.45 4.73 -23.44
CA LYS A 151 -6.03 6.11 -23.66
C LYS A 151 -5.12 6.53 -22.51
N LYS A 152 -3.91 6.98 -22.84
CA LYS A 152 -2.86 7.23 -21.86
C LYS A 152 -2.85 8.65 -21.29
N GLU A 153 -3.55 9.59 -21.89
CA GLU A 153 -3.48 11.02 -21.57
C GLU A 153 -3.74 11.30 -20.08
N ILE A 154 -4.78 10.66 -19.51
CA ILE A 154 -5.10 10.84 -18.08
C ILE A 154 -4.12 10.07 -17.20
N TRP A 155 -3.71 8.86 -17.61
CA TRP A 155 -2.66 8.11 -16.92
C TRP A 155 -1.38 8.95 -16.82
N ASP A 156 -0.91 9.48 -17.93
CA ASP A 156 0.32 10.26 -17.99
C ASP A 156 0.20 11.52 -17.12
N ALA A 157 -0.93 12.25 -17.22
CA ALA A 157 -1.21 13.41 -16.38
C ALA A 157 -1.21 13.08 -14.87
N VAL A 158 -1.81 11.96 -14.45
CA VAL A 158 -1.77 11.51 -13.04
C VAL A 158 -0.34 11.14 -12.65
N MET A 159 0.42 10.47 -13.53
CA MET A 159 1.81 10.11 -13.26
C MET A 159 2.77 11.31 -13.21
N GLU A 160 2.40 12.48 -13.72
CA GLU A 160 3.15 13.73 -13.59
C GLU A 160 2.89 14.46 -12.26
N LEU A 161 1.83 14.12 -11.53
CA LEU A 161 1.57 14.70 -10.21
C LEU A 161 2.66 14.28 -9.19
N PRO A 162 2.96 15.13 -8.20
CA PRO A 162 3.92 14.84 -7.15
C PRO A 162 3.34 13.82 -6.14
N LEU A 163 3.24 12.57 -6.55
CA LEU A 163 2.71 11.46 -5.78
C LEU A 163 3.70 10.28 -5.73
N TYR A 164 3.44 9.33 -4.86
CA TYR A 164 4.21 8.10 -4.74
C TYR A 164 3.46 6.94 -5.41
N ARG A 165 4.22 5.93 -5.84
CA ARG A 165 3.70 4.78 -6.59
C ARG A 165 4.08 3.51 -5.85
N GLN A 166 3.10 2.88 -5.20
CA GLN A 166 3.34 1.59 -4.58
C GLN A 166 3.23 0.49 -5.63
N MET A 167 4.19 -0.42 -5.61
CA MET A 167 4.19 -1.64 -6.42
C MET A 167 4.25 -2.86 -5.52
N ASN A 168 3.52 -3.91 -5.92
CA ASN A 168 3.57 -5.18 -5.22
C ASN A 168 4.85 -5.93 -5.57
N ALA A 169 5.67 -6.24 -4.56
CA ALA A 169 6.93 -6.96 -4.76
C ALA A 169 6.74 -8.30 -5.50
N GLY A 170 5.61 -8.97 -5.28
CA GLY A 170 5.27 -10.23 -5.95
C GLY A 170 5.11 -10.14 -7.47
N VAL A 171 4.85 -8.95 -8.04
CA VAL A 171 4.74 -8.81 -9.51
C VAL A 171 6.06 -9.10 -10.22
N PHE A 172 7.18 -8.81 -9.57
CA PHE A 172 8.52 -9.05 -10.11
C PHE A 172 8.88 -10.54 -10.16
N LEU A 173 8.19 -11.39 -9.39
CA LEU A 173 8.32 -12.85 -9.41
C LEU A 173 7.50 -13.48 -10.56
N ASN A 174 6.49 -12.78 -11.06
CA ASN A 174 5.61 -13.27 -12.11
C ASN A 174 6.25 -13.07 -13.49
N TRP A 175 6.72 -14.14 -14.13
CA TRP A 175 7.41 -14.10 -15.42
C TRP A 175 6.62 -13.46 -16.57
N LYS A 176 5.27 -13.53 -16.53
CA LYS A 176 4.39 -12.92 -17.54
C LYS A 176 4.25 -11.40 -17.35
N LYS A 177 4.23 -10.93 -16.11
CA LYS A 177 3.95 -9.51 -15.77
C LYS A 177 5.21 -8.70 -15.46
N ARG A 178 6.30 -9.35 -15.04
CA ARG A 178 7.51 -8.68 -14.56
C ARG A 178 8.15 -7.73 -15.57
N HIS A 179 8.06 -8.03 -16.88
CA HIS A 179 8.65 -7.15 -17.90
C HIS A 179 8.02 -5.76 -17.85
N LYS A 180 6.69 -5.70 -17.83
CA LYS A 180 5.95 -4.43 -17.72
C LYS A 180 6.17 -3.76 -16.36
N ALA A 181 6.21 -4.54 -15.29
CA ALA A 181 6.51 -4.02 -13.95
C ALA A 181 7.91 -3.38 -13.89
N PHE A 182 8.92 -3.96 -14.52
CA PHE A 182 10.25 -3.37 -14.63
C PHE A 182 10.24 -2.06 -15.42
N GLN A 183 9.46 -1.95 -16.50
CA GLN A 183 9.32 -0.70 -17.23
C GLN A 183 8.72 0.39 -16.33
N LEU A 184 7.61 0.11 -15.67
CA LEU A 184 6.96 1.05 -14.73
C LEU A 184 7.91 1.47 -13.59
N ALA A 185 8.65 0.51 -13.02
CA ALA A 185 9.60 0.80 -11.95
C ALA A 185 10.78 1.67 -12.44
N LYS A 186 11.23 1.50 -13.69
CA LYS A 186 12.29 2.32 -14.30
C LYS A 186 11.83 3.74 -14.60
N GLU A 187 10.60 3.90 -15.09
CA GLU A 187 10.03 5.20 -15.47
C GLU A 187 9.66 6.05 -14.25
N ALA A 188 9.24 5.41 -13.16
CA ALA A 188 8.80 6.10 -11.97
C ALA A 188 9.97 6.49 -11.04
N THR A 189 9.95 7.75 -10.57
CA THR A 189 11.00 8.27 -9.67
C THR A 189 10.71 8.03 -8.19
N THR A 190 9.47 7.73 -7.82
CA THR A 190 8.96 7.65 -6.44
C THR A 190 8.28 6.31 -6.14
N ILE A 191 9.02 5.22 -6.31
CA ILE A 191 8.53 3.86 -6.04
C ILE A 191 8.61 3.54 -4.54
N ILE A 192 7.52 2.98 -4.02
CA ILE A 192 7.40 2.37 -2.69
C ILE A 192 7.02 0.90 -2.88
N LEU A 193 7.60 0.01 -2.10
CA LEU A 193 7.28 -1.41 -2.15
C LEU A 193 6.31 -1.79 -1.04
N GLY A 194 5.37 -2.65 -1.38
CA GLY A 194 4.50 -3.36 -0.47
C GLY A 194 4.24 -4.77 -1.02
N ARG A 195 3.59 -5.61 -0.23
CA ARG A 195 3.26 -6.95 -0.70
C ARG A 195 1.78 -7.10 -1.02
N ASP A 196 0.93 -6.31 -0.38
CA ASP A 196 -0.53 -6.45 -0.51
C ASP A 196 -0.95 -7.89 -0.13
N CYS A 197 -0.35 -8.40 0.96
CA CYS A 197 -0.60 -9.76 1.43
C CYS A 197 -1.93 -9.84 2.17
N HIS A 198 -2.69 -10.93 1.88
CA HIS A 198 -4.01 -11.15 2.44
C HIS A 198 -4.13 -12.47 3.22
N ASN A 199 -3.24 -13.42 2.93
CA ASN A 199 -3.29 -14.77 3.49
C ASN A 199 -1.92 -15.43 3.40
N MET A 200 -1.85 -16.71 3.79
CA MET A 200 -0.63 -17.52 3.71
C MET A 200 -0.55 -18.43 2.48
N ASP A 201 -1.54 -18.34 1.59
CA ASP A 201 -1.66 -19.20 0.41
C ASP A 201 -1.35 -18.42 -0.88
N THR A 202 -2.36 -17.84 -1.50
CA THR A 202 -2.27 -17.19 -2.83
C THR A 202 -1.66 -15.80 -2.80
N ARG A 203 -1.85 -15.07 -1.70
CA ARG A 203 -1.34 -13.71 -1.48
C ARG A 203 -0.49 -13.65 -0.20
N HIS A 204 0.47 -14.58 -0.08
CA HIS A 204 1.37 -14.73 1.07
C HIS A 204 2.47 -13.65 1.09
N PRO A 205 3.09 -13.38 2.25
CA PRO A 205 4.23 -12.47 2.35
C PRO A 205 5.42 -12.98 1.51
N ASN A 206 5.92 -12.15 0.58
CA ASN A 206 7.10 -12.46 -0.24
C ASN A 206 7.87 -11.18 -0.64
N LEU A 207 7.91 -10.20 0.24
CA LEU A 207 8.57 -8.93 0.00
C LEU A 207 10.06 -9.11 -0.30
N ALA A 208 10.76 -9.93 0.49
CA ALA A 208 12.19 -10.17 0.33
C ALA A 208 12.54 -10.79 -1.02
N GLU A 209 11.74 -11.74 -1.50
CA GLU A 209 11.95 -12.39 -2.79
C GLU A 209 11.86 -11.39 -3.95
N GLY A 210 10.84 -10.51 -3.94
CA GLY A 210 10.68 -9.46 -4.92
C GLY A 210 11.84 -8.45 -4.88
N ARG A 211 12.32 -8.10 -3.68
CA ARG A 211 13.47 -7.21 -3.47
C ARG A 211 14.76 -7.80 -4.07
N ILE A 212 15.03 -9.10 -3.90
CA ILE A 212 16.18 -9.79 -4.52
C ILE A 212 16.13 -9.65 -6.06
N VAL A 213 14.97 -9.81 -6.66
CA VAL A 213 14.81 -9.65 -8.12
C VAL A 213 15.07 -8.20 -8.55
N LEU A 214 14.62 -7.22 -7.77
CA LEU A 214 14.87 -5.81 -8.05
C LEU A 214 16.35 -5.43 -7.94
N VAL A 215 17.07 -5.96 -6.94
CA VAL A 215 18.54 -5.78 -6.85
C VAL A 215 19.23 -6.32 -8.07
N LYS A 216 18.91 -7.55 -8.48
CA LYS A 216 19.48 -8.16 -9.69
C LYS A 216 19.21 -7.34 -10.96
N LYS A 217 18.09 -6.64 -11.01
CA LYS A 217 17.67 -5.85 -12.19
C LYS A 217 18.21 -4.42 -12.20
N PHE A 218 18.17 -3.74 -11.05
CA PHE A 218 18.41 -2.30 -10.95
C PHE A 218 19.56 -1.93 -10.00
N GLY A 219 20.10 -2.89 -9.25
CA GLY A 219 21.16 -2.67 -8.27
C GLY A 219 20.64 -2.24 -6.89
N GLU A 220 21.51 -2.27 -5.89
CA GLU A 220 21.22 -1.91 -4.49
C GLU A 220 20.75 -0.47 -4.33
N ALA A 221 21.31 0.48 -5.10
CA ALA A 221 20.94 1.88 -5.02
C ALA A 221 19.45 2.13 -5.29
N PHE A 222 18.83 1.32 -6.13
CA PHE A 222 17.38 1.38 -6.38
C PHE A 222 16.59 1.05 -5.11
N LEU A 223 16.92 -0.04 -4.41
CA LEU A 223 16.25 -0.41 -3.16
C LEU A 223 16.49 0.60 -2.05
N GLN A 224 17.73 1.11 -1.91
CA GLN A 224 18.04 2.12 -0.92
C GLN A 224 17.21 3.40 -1.13
N LYS A 225 17.01 3.80 -2.40
CA LYS A 225 16.11 4.90 -2.75
C LYS A 225 14.66 4.59 -2.36
N THR A 226 14.16 3.41 -2.71
CA THR A 226 12.80 2.96 -2.38
C THR A 226 12.57 2.93 -0.87
N ASP A 227 13.49 2.37 -0.10
CA ASP A 227 13.41 2.31 1.36
C ASP A 227 13.44 3.71 2.00
N ARG A 228 14.23 4.63 1.45
CA ARG A 228 14.27 6.03 1.89
C ARG A 228 12.93 6.72 1.64
N LEU A 229 12.35 6.57 0.45
CA LEU A 229 11.04 7.12 0.11
C LEU A 229 9.94 6.55 1.02
N THR A 230 9.98 5.25 1.31
CA THR A 230 9.01 4.63 2.23
C THR A 230 9.08 5.26 3.63
N ARG A 231 10.28 5.53 4.14
CA ARG A 231 10.44 6.21 5.44
C ARG A 231 10.00 7.68 5.40
N GLU A 232 10.23 8.36 4.28
CA GLU A 232 9.82 9.76 4.09
C GLU A 232 8.30 9.94 4.17
N VAL A 233 7.55 8.99 3.60
CA VAL A 233 6.07 9.04 3.65
C VAL A 233 5.50 8.61 5.01
N LEU A 234 6.29 8.00 5.88
CA LEU A 234 5.90 7.63 7.24
C LEU A 234 6.29 8.68 8.30
N GLN A 235 6.80 9.82 7.87
CA GLN A 235 7.11 11.00 8.67
C GLN A 235 6.09 12.12 8.38
#